data_e8a30a8e15a8e8c363e4de33af42ceba
#
_entry.id   e8a30a8e15a8e8c363e4de33af42ceba
#
_cell.length_a   1.000
_cell.length_b   1.000
_cell.length_c   1.000
_cell.angle_alpha   90.00
_cell.angle_beta   90.00
_cell.angle_gamma   90.00
#
_symmetry.space_group_name_H-M   'P 1'
#
loop_
_entity.id
_entity.type
_entity.pdbx_description
1 polymer ?
#
loop_
_entity_poly.entity_id
_entity_poly.type
_entity_poly.pdbx_seq_one_letter_code
_entity_poly.pdbx_strand_id
1 'polypeptide(L)'
;MLDRSLLIRYTDKSEFEIMTREESRARNALEKVSNKCRKQVAKSFGWKQCDYLNWKIESGYYFSLCHLVLEQVELSVKPYFIDDLWWDIFEMPESKKAPKSLRGNGTYAVSGIDIKKYVVFDRDKIPVYTEEDVIARWEDTFSAIEADIAQFISENPNPDLFCPLGRTSRIYDLMMDIHAGNLDQALEKIELFKANPNGVIYSGPKGYDYEYIERWCKK
;
A
#
# COMPACT_ATOMS: atom_id res chain seq x y z
N MET A 1 8.95 -11.67 -37.14
CA MET A 1 8.04 -10.65 -36.57
C MET A 1 7.30 -11.32 -35.42
N LEU A 2 7.72 -11.09 -34.19
CA LEU A 2 7.02 -11.59 -33.02
C LEU A 2 5.73 -10.78 -32.82
N ASP A 3 4.61 -11.44 -32.81
CA ASP A 3 3.28 -10.86 -32.62
C ASP A 3 3.19 -10.26 -31.20
N ARG A 4 3.23 -8.92 -31.07
CA ARG A 4 3.15 -8.17 -29.82
C ARG A 4 1.76 -8.19 -29.16
N SER A 5 0.88 -9.13 -29.54
CA SER A 5 -0.50 -9.20 -29.08
C SER A 5 -0.74 -10.15 -27.89
N LEU A 6 0.31 -10.73 -27.32
CA LEU A 6 0.21 -11.71 -26.25
C LEU A 6 0.51 -11.06 -24.88
N LEU A 7 -0.53 -10.82 -24.09
CA LEU A 7 -0.40 -10.45 -22.66
C LEU A 7 -0.38 -11.75 -21.83
N ILE A 8 0.68 -11.92 -21.04
CA ILE A 8 0.87 -13.08 -20.16
C ILE A 8 0.19 -12.79 -18.82
N ARG A 9 -0.70 -13.66 -18.38
CA ARG A 9 -1.36 -13.62 -17.08
C ARG A 9 -0.60 -14.50 -16.08
N TYR A 10 -0.35 -13.99 -14.88
CA TYR A 10 0.09 -14.81 -13.75
C TYR A 10 -1.15 -15.38 -13.05
N THR A 11 -1.31 -16.69 -13.08
CA THR A 11 -2.23 -17.43 -12.21
C THR A 11 -1.41 -18.15 -11.15
N ASP A 12 -1.95 -18.32 -9.97
CA ASP A 12 -1.29 -18.91 -8.79
C ASP A 12 -0.94 -20.42 -8.96
N LYS A 13 -1.19 -20.98 -10.12
CA LYS A 13 -0.80 -22.33 -10.54
C LYS A 13 -0.30 -22.28 -11.98
N SER A 14 0.97 -21.99 -12.16
CA SER A 14 1.84 -22.31 -13.33
C SER A 14 1.22 -22.48 -14.74
N GLU A 15 -0.03 -22.15 -14.98
CA GLU A 15 -0.66 -22.14 -16.27
C GLU A 15 -0.75 -20.71 -16.80
N PHE A 16 0.03 -20.43 -17.83
CA PHE A 16 -0.03 -19.17 -18.57
C PHE A 16 -1.23 -19.22 -19.52
N GLU A 17 -2.35 -18.60 -19.14
CA GLU A 17 -3.44 -18.36 -20.07
C GLU A 17 -3.13 -17.21 -21.02
N ILE A 18 -3.17 -17.49 -22.33
CA ILE A 18 -2.99 -16.47 -23.36
C ILE A 18 -4.34 -15.79 -23.61
N MET A 19 -4.40 -14.51 -23.30
CA MET A 19 -5.60 -13.69 -23.51
C MET A 19 -5.81 -13.40 -25.00
N THR A 20 -7.02 -13.61 -25.49
CA THR A 20 -7.38 -13.25 -26.86
C THR A 20 -7.35 -11.72 -27.06
N ARG A 21 -7.29 -11.26 -28.33
CA ARG A 21 -7.37 -9.82 -28.64
C ARG A 21 -8.69 -9.19 -28.20
N GLU A 22 -9.78 -9.94 -28.25
CA GLU A 22 -11.11 -9.48 -27.84
C GLU A 22 -11.19 -9.32 -26.33
N GLU A 23 -10.73 -10.31 -25.56
CA GLU A 23 -10.65 -10.22 -24.10
C GLU A 23 -9.76 -9.06 -23.65
N SER A 24 -8.60 -8.86 -24.31
CA SER A 24 -7.71 -7.75 -24.01
C SER A 24 -8.38 -6.39 -24.30
N ARG A 25 -9.17 -6.26 -25.38
CA ARG A 25 -9.91 -5.04 -25.68
C ARG A 25 -11.03 -4.78 -24.68
N ALA A 26 -11.80 -5.82 -24.33
CA ALA A 26 -12.87 -5.71 -23.34
C ALA A 26 -12.32 -5.30 -21.98
N ARG A 27 -11.21 -5.92 -21.54
CA ARG A 27 -10.52 -5.58 -20.30
C ARG A 27 -10.03 -4.13 -20.28
N ASN A 28 -9.38 -3.67 -21.34
CA ASN A 28 -8.89 -2.29 -21.45
C ASN A 28 -10.04 -1.26 -21.48
N ALA A 29 -11.18 -1.63 -22.08
CA ALA A 29 -12.38 -0.79 -22.07
C ALA A 29 -12.96 -0.69 -20.66
N LEU A 30 -13.13 -1.81 -19.97
CA LEU A 30 -13.62 -1.85 -18.60
C LEU A 30 -12.68 -1.10 -17.64
N GLU A 31 -11.36 -1.23 -17.81
CA GLU A 31 -10.37 -0.51 -16.98
C GLU A 31 -10.53 1.01 -17.06
N LYS A 32 -10.78 1.54 -18.26
CA LYS A 32 -11.03 2.98 -18.44
C LYS A 32 -12.31 3.43 -17.73
N VAL A 33 -13.40 2.67 -17.87
CA VAL A 33 -14.67 2.93 -17.20
C VAL A 33 -14.51 2.81 -15.70
N SER A 34 -13.88 1.72 -15.23
CA SER A 34 -13.62 1.46 -13.83
C SER A 34 -12.83 2.58 -13.17
N ASN A 35 -11.75 3.07 -13.80
CA ASN A 35 -10.95 4.18 -13.26
C ASN A 35 -11.77 5.48 -13.12
N LYS A 36 -12.65 5.77 -14.07
CA LYS A 36 -13.58 6.92 -14.00
C LYS A 36 -14.55 6.77 -12.83
N CYS A 37 -15.25 5.62 -12.76
CA CYS A 37 -16.27 5.34 -11.74
C CYS A 37 -15.64 5.27 -10.34
N ARG A 38 -14.51 4.56 -10.18
CA ARG A 38 -13.75 4.49 -8.92
C ARG A 38 -13.45 5.88 -8.38
N LYS A 39 -12.95 6.80 -9.23
CA LYS A 39 -12.63 8.17 -8.82
C LYS A 39 -13.86 8.90 -8.28
N GLN A 40 -15.01 8.73 -8.91
CA GLN A 40 -16.24 9.36 -8.49
C GLN A 40 -16.75 8.78 -7.16
N VAL A 41 -16.81 7.44 -7.07
CA VAL A 41 -17.28 6.73 -5.88
C VAL A 41 -16.32 6.95 -4.71
N ALA A 42 -14.99 6.81 -4.90
CA ALA A 42 -14.02 7.08 -3.85
C ALA A 42 -14.19 8.46 -3.21
N LYS A 43 -14.48 9.47 -4.03
CA LYS A 43 -14.70 10.85 -3.55
C LYS A 43 -15.94 10.94 -2.65
N SER A 44 -17.04 10.24 -2.94
CA SER A 44 -18.25 10.24 -2.09
C SER A 44 -18.01 9.61 -0.72
N PHE A 45 -17.06 8.68 -0.62
CA PHE A 45 -16.59 8.08 0.63
C PHE A 45 -15.43 8.85 1.30
N GLY A 46 -15.09 10.05 0.81
CA GLY A 46 -14.05 10.89 1.41
C GLY A 46 -12.61 10.51 1.06
N TRP A 47 -12.41 9.55 0.15
CA TRP A 47 -11.09 9.16 -0.31
C TRP A 47 -10.51 10.18 -1.30
N LYS A 48 -9.20 10.35 -1.25
CA LYS A 48 -8.42 11.06 -2.24
C LYS A 48 -7.78 10.07 -3.19
N GLN A 49 -7.50 10.51 -4.42
CA GLN A 49 -6.91 9.65 -5.45
C GLN A 49 -5.67 10.27 -6.07
N CYS A 50 -4.68 9.42 -6.34
CA CYS A 50 -3.53 9.72 -7.18
C CYS A 50 -3.19 8.46 -7.98
N ASP A 51 -3.33 8.50 -9.31
CA ASP A 51 -3.13 7.37 -10.22
C ASP A 51 -3.88 6.08 -9.78
N TYR A 52 -3.12 5.03 -9.47
CA TYR A 52 -3.64 3.73 -9.01
C TYR A 52 -3.92 3.66 -7.51
N LEU A 53 -3.64 4.74 -6.78
CA LEU A 53 -3.75 4.79 -5.31
C LEU A 53 -4.94 5.63 -4.88
N ASN A 54 -5.80 5.06 -4.03
CA ASN A 54 -6.71 5.84 -3.20
C ASN A 54 -6.16 5.90 -1.78
N TRP A 55 -6.35 7.01 -1.08
CA TRP A 55 -5.87 7.16 0.27
C TRP A 55 -6.76 8.07 1.12
N LYS A 56 -6.78 7.83 2.44
CA LYS A 56 -7.41 8.69 3.44
C LYS A 56 -6.61 8.65 4.74
N ILE A 57 -6.80 9.67 5.58
CA ILE A 57 -6.24 9.73 6.93
C ILE A 57 -7.42 9.77 7.89
N GLU A 58 -7.43 8.84 8.84
CA GLU A 58 -8.48 8.72 9.83
C GLU A 58 -7.90 8.19 11.14
N SER A 59 -8.30 8.78 12.27
CA SER A 59 -7.89 8.36 13.63
C SER A 59 -6.39 8.16 13.81
N GLY A 60 -5.56 9.00 13.16
CA GLY A 60 -4.10 8.90 13.24
C GLY A 60 -3.47 7.84 12.34
N TYR A 61 -4.26 7.13 11.53
CA TYR A 61 -3.78 6.19 10.54
C TYR A 61 -3.82 6.74 9.13
N TYR A 62 -2.90 6.28 8.30
CA TYR A 62 -2.93 6.44 6.86
C TYR A 62 -3.39 5.12 6.24
N PHE A 63 -4.57 5.15 5.64
CA PHE A 63 -5.11 4.05 4.85
C PHE A 63 -4.80 4.26 3.38
N SER A 64 -4.37 3.21 2.72
CA SER A 64 -4.15 3.20 1.28
C SER A 64 -4.84 2.01 0.63
N LEU A 65 -5.43 2.27 -0.53
CA LEU A 65 -6.08 1.27 -1.34
C LEU A 65 -5.34 1.22 -2.68
N CYS A 66 -4.56 0.16 -2.87
CA CYS A 66 -3.76 -0.05 -4.06
C CYS A 66 -4.55 -0.83 -5.11
N HIS A 67 -4.56 -0.32 -6.33
CA HIS A 67 -5.24 -0.91 -7.48
C HIS A 67 -4.20 -1.36 -8.50
N LEU A 68 -3.64 -2.55 -8.28
CA LEU A 68 -2.59 -3.12 -9.12
C LEU A 68 -3.14 -3.88 -10.32
N VAL A 69 -4.32 -4.48 -10.17
CA VAL A 69 -5.02 -5.23 -11.21
C VAL A 69 -6.48 -4.81 -11.25
N LEU A 70 -7.10 -4.94 -12.42
CA LEU A 70 -8.49 -4.50 -12.63
C LEU A 70 -9.47 -5.12 -11.64
N GLU A 71 -9.28 -6.40 -11.34
CA GLU A 71 -10.23 -7.21 -10.58
C GLU A 71 -10.12 -7.04 -9.07
N GLN A 72 -9.00 -6.51 -8.56
CA GLN A 72 -8.71 -6.55 -7.13
C GLN A 72 -8.10 -5.24 -6.64
N VAL A 73 -8.44 -4.92 -5.40
CA VAL A 73 -7.79 -3.84 -4.65
C VAL A 73 -7.33 -4.37 -3.29
N GLU A 74 -6.26 -3.79 -2.78
CA GLU A 74 -5.66 -4.16 -1.51
C GLU A 74 -5.67 -2.97 -0.56
N LEU A 75 -6.29 -3.17 0.62
CA LEU A 75 -6.31 -2.18 1.69
C LEU A 75 -5.12 -2.39 2.61
N SER A 76 -4.32 -1.34 2.75
CA SER A 76 -3.19 -1.30 3.66
C SER A 76 -3.33 -0.16 4.66
N VAL A 77 -2.71 -0.29 5.82
CA VAL A 77 -2.71 0.71 6.89
C VAL A 77 -1.33 0.90 7.49
N LYS A 78 -1.09 2.08 8.01
CA LYS A 78 0.04 2.40 8.89
C LYS A 78 -0.27 3.60 9.78
N PRO A 79 0.37 3.75 10.96
CA PRO A 79 0.33 4.99 11.71
C PRO A 79 0.83 6.15 10.85
N TYR A 80 0.12 7.28 10.90
CA TYR A 80 0.47 8.43 10.05
C TYR A 80 1.84 9.02 10.38
N PHE A 81 2.27 8.96 11.64
CA PHE A 81 3.53 9.51 12.10
C PHE A 81 4.77 8.76 11.58
N ILE A 82 4.61 7.47 11.20
CA ILE A 82 5.75 6.60 10.90
C ILE A 82 6.61 7.11 9.74
N ASP A 83 5.98 7.76 8.75
CA ASP A 83 6.70 8.38 7.64
C ASP A 83 7.47 9.63 8.07
N ASP A 84 6.89 10.43 8.97
CA ASP A 84 7.56 11.63 9.48
C ASP A 84 8.81 11.25 10.28
N LEU A 85 8.73 10.19 11.09
CA LEU A 85 9.87 9.62 11.80
C LEU A 85 10.92 9.06 10.83
N TRP A 86 10.50 8.31 9.82
CA TRP A 86 11.36 7.82 8.76
C TRP A 86 12.15 8.96 8.09
N TRP A 87 11.45 10.01 7.67
CA TRP A 87 12.11 11.14 7.01
C TRP A 87 13.04 11.92 7.93
N ASP A 88 12.76 12.00 9.24
CA ASP A 88 13.67 12.60 10.21
C ASP A 88 14.96 11.79 10.35
N ILE A 89 14.82 10.46 10.48
CA ILE A 89 15.97 9.54 10.62
C ILE A 89 16.85 9.60 9.38
N PHE A 90 16.24 9.61 8.19
CA PHE A 90 16.95 9.61 6.92
C PHE A 90 17.34 11.01 6.42
N GLU A 91 17.16 12.03 7.26
CA GLU A 91 17.54 13.41 6.98
C GLU A 91 16.85 13.97 5.71
N MET A 92 15.58 13.63 5.53
CA MET A 92 14.71 14.03 4.42
C MET A 92 13.53 14.91 4.88
N PRO A 93 13.76 15.98 5.69
CA PRO A 93 12.67 16.74 6.31
C PRO A 93 11.76 17.46 5.30
N GLU A 94 12.25 17.73 4.08
CA GLU A 94 11.46 18.28 2.98
C GLU A 94 10.36 17.34 2.51
N SER A 95 10.55 16.01 2.66
CA SER A 95 9.55 15.01 2.30
C SER A 95 8.26 15.12 3.12
N LYS A 96 8.31 15.70 4.32
CA LYS A 96 7.11 16.00 5.13
C LYS A 96 6.17 17.00 4.45
N LYS A 97 6.69 17.85 3.57
CA LYS A 97 5.93 18.83 2.78
C LYS A 97 5.43 18.29 1.46
N ALA A 98 5.88 17.10 1.07
CA ALA A 98 5.48 16.44 -0.16
C ALA A 98 3.97 16.08 -0.15
N PRO A 99 3.35 15.90 -1.33
CA PRO A 99 1.97 15.45 -1.41
C PRO A 99 1.71 14.19 -0.58
N LYS A 100 0.62 14.18 0.20
CA LYS A 100 0.29 13.07 1.10
C LYS A 100 0.10 11.72 0.39
N SER A 101 -0.17 11.73 -0.93
CA SER A 101 -0.21 10.52 -1.75
C SER A 101 1.13 9.78 -1.80
N LEU A 102 2.27 10.46 -1.62
CA LEU A 102 3.58 9.82 -1.60
C LEU A 102 3.77 8.90 -0.40
N ARG A 103 2.99 9.08 0.68
CA ARG A 103 3.00 8.17 1.82
C ARG A 103 2.50 6.76 1.46
N GLY A 104 1.69 6.62 0.40
CA GLY A 104 1.29 5.31 -0.12
C GLY A 104 2.33 4.66 -1.04
N ASN A 105 3.45 5.33 -1.32
CA ASN A 105 4.50 4.80 -2.19
C ASN A 105 5.69 4.33 -1.34
N GLY A 106 5.82 3.01 -1.21
CA GLY A 106 6.88 2.38 -0.41
C GLY A 106 8.32 2.70 -0.84
N THR A 107 8.53 3.34 -2.00
CA THR A 107 9.85 3.85 -2.40
C THR A 107 10.25 5.11 -1.62
N TYR A 108 9.27 5.90 -1.18
CA TYR A 108 9.47 7.18 -0.51
C TYR A 108 9.12 7.19 0.96
N ALA A 109 8.42 6.17 1.43
CA ALA A 109 7.83 6.12 2.75
C ALA A 109 7.81 4.68 3.26
N VAL A 110 7.49 4.48 4.54
CA VAL A 110 7.34 3.14 5.11
C VAL A 110 6.14 2.45 4.48
N SER A 111 6.30 1.20 4.05
CA SER A 111 5.19 0.42 3.49
C SER A 111 4.10 0.20 4.54
N GLY A 112 2.85 0.32 4.12
CA GLY A 112 1.71 -0.05 4.95
C GLY A 112 1.65 -1.57 5.17
N ILE A 113 0.82 -1.97 6.10
CA ILE A 113 0.51 -3.37 6.40
C ILE A 113 -0.80 -3.71 5.73
N ASP A 114 -0.81 -4.78 4.96
CA ASP A 114 -1.99 -5.22 4.24
C ASP A 114 -3.03 -5.78 5.22
N ILE A 115 -4.23 -5.20 5.19
CA ILE A 115 -5.36 -5.65 6.00
C ILE A 115 -6.16 -6.70 5.24
N LYS A 116 -6.56 -6.36 4.00
CA LYS A 116 -7.50 -7.18 3.25
C LYS A 116 -7.45 -6.90 1.74
N LYS A 117 -7.72 -7.95 0.97
CA LYS A 117 -7.94 -7.87 -0.48
C LYS A 117 -9.44 -7.95 -0.78
N TYR A 118 -9.88 -7.15 -1.74
CA TYR A 118 -11.26 -7.13 -2.21
C TYR A 118 -11.28 -7.46 -3.68
N VAL A 119 -12.20 -8.36 -4.07
CA VAL A 119 -12.51 -8.66 -5.46
C VAL A 119 -13.59 -7.69 -5.91
N VAL A 120 -13.25 -6.79 -6.83
CA VAL A 120 -14.17 -5.80 -7.38
C VAL A 120 -14.94 -6.37 -8.57
N PHE A 121 -14.22 -7.02 -9.49
CA PHE A 121 -14.80 -7.59 -10.69
C PHE A 121 -14.54 -9.08 -10.78
N ASP A 122 -15.60 -9.80 -11.18
CA ASP A 122 -15.49 -11.21 -11.59
C ASP A 122 -14.84 -11.26 -12.97
N ARG A 123 -13.73 -11.95 -13.07
CA ARG A 123 -12.93 -12.05 -14.28
C ARG A 123 -13.71 -12.60 -15.47
N ASP A 124 -14.56 -13.59 -15.22
CA ASP A 124 -15.32 -14.26 -16.27
C ASP A 124 -16.47 -13.38 -16.81
N LYS A 125 -16.84 -12.34 -16.06
CA LYS A 125 -17.90 -11.40 -16.43
C LYS A 125 -17.39 -10.07 -17.02
N ILE A 126 -16.08 -9.89 -17.19
CA ILE A 126 -15.50 -8.66 -17.73
C ILE A 126 -16.20 -8.17 -19.02
N PRO A 127 -16.53 -9.01 -19.98
CA PRO A 127 -17.14 -8.56 -21.24
C PRO A 127 -18.55 -8.01 -21.12
N VAL A 128 -19.24 -8.24 -20.00
CA VAL A 128 -20.68 -7.95 -19.85
C VAL A 128 -21.01 -6.85 -18.82
N TYR A 129 -20.01 -6.28 -18.13
CA TYR A 129 -20.25 -5.20 -17.19
C TYR A 129 -20.68 -3.92 -17.88
N THR A 130 -21.82 -3.35 -17.48
CA THR A 130 -22.26 -2.01 -17.84
C THR A 130 -21.59 -0.94 -16.96
N GLU A 131 -21.72 0.36 -17.30
CA GLU A 131 -21.21 1.44 -16.44
C GLU A 131 -21.93 1.46 -15.09
N GLU A 132 -23.22 1.18 -15.06
CA GLU A 132 -24.01 1.06 -13.83
C GLU A 132 -23.54 -0.09 -12.93
N ASP A 133 -23.24 -1.25 -13.52
CA ASP A 133 -22.67 -2.39 -12.78
C ASP A 133 -21.31 -2.01 -12.15
N VAL A 134 -20.48 -1.29 -12.90
CA VAL A 134 -19.17 -0.84 -12.44
C VAL A 134 -19.30 0.13 -11.25
N ILE A 135 -20.25 1.07 -11.32
CA ILE A 135 -20.52 1.99 -10.20
C ILE A 135 -20.97 1.20 -8.98
N ALA A 136 -21.99 0.34 -9.12
CA ALA A 136 -22.52 -0.46 -8.03
C ALA A 136 -21.42 -1.33 -7.37
N ARG A 137 -20.55 -1.96 -8.17
CA ARG A 137 -19.41 -2.74 -7.64
C ARG A 137 -18.43 -1.90 -6.82
N TRP A 138 -18.15 -0.68 -7.26
CA TRP A 138 -17.30 0.21 -6.49
C TRP A 138 -17.98 0.71 -5.21
N GLU A 139 -19.27 1.00 -5.24
CA GLU A 139 -20.05 1.39 -4.05
C GLU A 139 -20.06 0.27 -3.00
N ASP A 140 -20.36 -0.97 -3.41
CA ASP A 140 -20.28 -2.14 -2.54
C ASP A 140 -18.89 -2.33 -1.95
N THR A 141 -17.85 -2.20 -2.79
CA THR A 141 -16.47 -2.37 -2.37
C THR A 141 -16.06 -1.29 -1.36
N PHE A 142 -16.34 -0.02 -1.62
CA PHE A 142 -16.01 1.05 -0.68
C PHE A 142 -16.82 0.96 0.60
N SER A 143 -18.09 0.53 0.54
CA SER A 143 -18.90 0.28 1.74
C SER A 143 -18.29 -0.82 2.62
N ALA A 144 -17.83 -1.91 2.02
CA ALA A 144 -17.13 -2.97 2.74
C ALA A 144 -15.79 -2.50 3.33
N ILE A 145 -15.02 -1.70 2.57
CA ILE A 145 -13.75 -1.11 3.05
C ILE A 145 -14.00 -0.20 4.26
N GLU A 146 -15.01 0.67 4.22
CA GLU A 146 -15.33 1.55 5.35
C GLU A 146 -15.72 0.77 6.61
N ALA A 147 -16.46 -0.33 6.46
CA ALA A 147 -16.80 -1.19 7.58
C ALA A 147 -15.54 -1.85 8.17
N ASP A 148 -14.65 -2.37 7.35
CA ASP A 148 -13.38 -2.97 7.79
C ASP A 148 -12.46 -1.91 8.45
N ILE A 149 -12.42 -0.68 7.96
CA ILE A 149 -11.67 0.42 8.59
C ILE A 149 -12.26 0.78 9.95
N ALA A 150 -13.57 0.90 10.06
CA ALA A 150 -14.23 1.19 11.33
C ALA A 150 -13.96 0.09 12.38
N GLN A 151 -14.01 -1.18 11.98
CA GLN A 151 -13.63 -2.30 12.83
C GLN A 151 -12.16 -2.20 13.23
N PHE A 152 -11.25 -2.00 12.27
CA PHE A 152 -9.82 -1.86 12.54
C PHE A 152 -9.52 -0.76 13.56
N ILE A 153 -10.12 0.43 13.40
CA ILE A 153 -9.94 1.56 14.33
C ILE A 153 -10.49 1.22 15.72
N SER A 154 -11.63 0.52 15.80
CA SER A 154 -12.21 0.07 17.08
C SER A 154 -11.28 -0.90 17.82
N GLU A 155 -10.62 -1.81 17.09
CA GLU A 155 -9.68 -2.79 17.63
C GLU A 155 -8.31 -2.17 17.94
N ASN A 156 -7.93 -1.11 17.23
CA ASN A 156 -6.65 -0.43 17.32
C ASN A 156 -6.83 1.09 17.53
N PRO A 157 -7.38 1.54 18.67
CA PRO A 157 -7.75 2.94 18.87
C PRO A 157 -6.55 3.89 19.02
N ASN A 158 -5.37 3.35 19.33
CA ASN A 158 -4.15 4.13 19.52
C ASN A 158 -3.06 3.74 18.49
N PRO A 159 -2.80 4.58 17.47
CA PRO A 159 -1.77 4.31 16.47
C PRO A 159 -0.34 4.21 17.04
N ASP A 160 -0.06 4.86 18.19
CA ASP A 160 1.27 4.81 18.83
C ASP A 160 1.57 3.43 19.42
N LEU A 161 0.55 2.62 19.66
CA LEU A 161 0.66 1.25 20.19
C LEU A 161 0.39 0.19 19.14
N PHE A 162 0.15 0.58 17.90
CA PHE A 162 -0.18 -0.37 16.84
C PHE A 162 1.01 -1.28 16.55
N CYS A 163 0.88 -2.53 16.95
CA CYS A 163 1.84 -3.60 16.69
C CYS A 163 1.15 -4.71 15.89
N PRO A 164 1.32 -4.74 14.57
CA PRO A 164 0.67 -5.76 13.75
C PRO A 164 1.21 -7.15 14.06
N LEU A 165 0.31 -8.11 14.20
CA LEU A 165 0.65 -9.52 14.32
C LEU A 165 1.01 -10.05 12.92
N GLY A 166 2.21 -10.55 12.72
CA GLY A 166 2.61 -11.20 11.48
C GLY A 166 3.88 -10.65 10.82
N ARG A 167 3.96 -10.76 9.49
CA ARG A 167 5.11 -10.30 8.69
C ARG A 167 5.11 -8.77 8.55
N THR A 168 5.63 -8.08 9.54
CA THR A 168 5.97 -6.67 9.39
C THR A 168 7.26 -6.53 8.58
N SER A 169 7.40 -5.41 7.87
CA SER A 169 8.71 -5.07 7.34
C SER A 169 9.66 -4.79 8.52
N ARG A 170 10.91 -5.20 8.41
CA ARG A 170 11.95 -4.93 9.44
C ARG A 170 12.03 -3.45 9.81
N ILE A 171 11.85 -2.58 8.82
CA ILE A 171 11.85 -1.13 9.00
C ILE A 171 10.67 -0.67 9.84
N TYR A 172 9.48 -1.26 9.62
CA TYR A 172 8.30 -0.92 10.42
C TYR A 172 8.55 -1.20 11.90
N ASP A 173 9.04 -2.40 12.23
CA ASP A 173 9.33 -2.79 13.62
C ASP A 173 10.36 -1.87 14.27
N LEU A 174 11.41 -1.48 13.52
CA LEU A 174 12.39 -0.52 13.99
C LEU A 174 11.80 0.87 14.25
N MET A 175 10.95 1.37 13.34
CA MET A 175 10.31 2.67 13.50
C MET A 175 9.39 2.69 14.72
N MET A 176 8.68 1.60 15.00
CA MET A 176 7.81 1.47 16.17
C MET A 176 8.63 1.43 17.46
N ASP A 177 9.74 0.69 17.52
CA ASP A 177 10.63 0.68 18.69
C ASP A 177 11.21 2.08 18.98
N ILE A 178 11.69 2.76 17.93
CA ILE A 178 12.24 4.12 18.07
C ILE A 178 11.15 5.11 18.55
N HIS A 179 9.95 5.01 17.99
CA HIS A 179 8.82 5.85 18.40
C HIS A 179 8.44 5.63 19.86
N ALA A 180 8.47 4.37 20.32
CA ALA A 180 8.22 4.02 21.71
C ALA A 180 9.37 4.36 22.67
N GLY A 181 10.52 4.85 22.17
CA GLY A 181 11.71 5.13 22.96
C GLY A 181 12.54 3.89 23.33
N ASN A 182 12.25 2.75 22.73
CA ASN A 182 12.96 1.47 22.95
C ASN A 182 14.25 1.41 22.12
N LEU A 183 15.14 2.39 22.30
CA LEU A 183 16.32 2.59 21.46
C LEU A 183 17.30 1.41 21.53
N ASP A 184 17.47 0.79 22.70
CA ASP A 184 18.35 -0.38 22.87
C ASP A 184 17.83 -1.57 22.05
N GLN A 185 16.53 -1.83 22.05
CA GLN A 185 15.91 -2.88 21.23
C GLN A 185 16.07 -2.60 19.73
N ALA A 186 15.93 -1.34 19.32
CA ALA A 186 16.18 -0.95 17.95
C ALA A 186 17.63 -1.22 17.54
N LEU A 187 18.61 -0.92 18.40
CA LEU A 187 20.02 -1.17 18.16
C LEU A 187 20.32 -2.67 18.08
N GLU A 188 19.76 -3.50 18.96
CA GLU A 188 19.90 -4.96 18.90
C GLU A 188 19.38 -5.52 17.56
N LYS A 189 18.21 -5.07 17.12
CA LYS A 189 17.66 -5.46 15.81
C LYS A 189 18.56 -5.05 14.65
N ILE A 190 19.18 -3.89 14.70
CA ILE A 190 20.14 -3.42 13.68
C ILE A 190 21.33 -4.35 13.57
N GLU A 191 21.90 -4.81 14.67
CA GLU A 191 23.03 -5.76 14.63
C GLU A 191 22.64 -7.07 13.92
N LEU A 192 21.43 -7.56 14.16
CA LEU A 192 20.90 -8.72 13.43
C LEU A 192 20.74 -8.46 11.92
N PHE A 193 20.40 -7.23 11.54
CA PHE A 193 20.25 -6.87 10.12
C PHE A 193 21.60 -6.70 9.42
N LYS A 194 22.60 -6.14 10.08
CA LYS A 194 23.98 -6.06 9.57
C LYS A 194 24.56 -7.45 9.26
N ALA A 195 24.22 -8.45 10.08
CA ALA A 195 24.63 -9.83 9.86
C ALA A 195 23.98 -10.50 8.64
N ASN A 196 22.87 -9.92 8.10
CA ASN A 196 22.17 -10.42 6.92
C ASN A 196 22.10 -9.35 5.83
N PRO A 197 23.11 -9.26 4.94
CA PRO A 197 23.26 -8.19 3.96
C PRO A 197 22.13 -8.13 2.90
N ASN A 198 21.29 -9.17 2.78
CA ASN A 198 20.16 -9.18 1.86
C ASN A 198 18.95 -8.35 2.37
N GLY A 199 19.11 -7.62 3.46
CA GLY A 199 18.06 -6.84 4.11
C GLY A 199 18.13 -5.32 3.95
N VAL A 200 19.08 -4.80 3.16
CA VAL A 200 19.17 -3.36 2.88
C VAL A 200 17.98 -2.91 2.05
N ILE A 201 17.19 -2.00 2.58
CA ILE A 201 16.00 -1.46 1.92
C ILE A 201 16.29 -0.09 1.31
N TYR A 202 17.18 0.68 1.92
CA TYR A 202 17.53 2.03 1.51
C TYR A 202 19.05 2.25 1.57
N SER A 203 19.58 2.96 0.57
CA SER A 203 20.94 3.49 0.59
C SER A 203 20.91 4.97 0.24
N GLY A 204 21.51 5.79 1.08
CA GLY A 204 21.62 7.23 0.89
C GLY A 204 23.06 7.70 0.87
N PRO A 205 23.29 9.02 0.74
CA PRO A 205 24.62 9.60 0.69
C PRO A 205 25.51 9.31 1.91
N LYS A 206 24.91 8.97 3.03
CA LYS A 206 25.59 8.71 4.32
C LYS A 206 25.59 7.23 4.72
N GLY A 207 25.26 6.32 3.81
CA GLY A 207 25.30 4.88 4.04
C GLY A 207 23.97 4.17 3.85
N TYR A 208 23.86 3.01 4.44
CA TYR A 208 22.67 2.16 4.40
C TYR A 208 21.65 2.54 5.48
N ASP A 209 20.44 2.03 5.37
CA ASP A 209 19.32 2.25 6.29
C ASP A 209 19.71 2.03 7.76
N TYR A 210 20.37 0.91 8.08
CA TYR A 210 20.81 0.59 9.44
C TYR A 210 21.82 1.62 9.99
N GLU A 211 22.67 2.25 9.15
CA GLU A 211 23.63 3.26 9.60
C GLU A 211 22.96 4.58 9.97
N TYR A 212 21.87 4.96 9.25
CA TYR A 212 21.07 6.12 9.61
C TYR A 212 20.37 5.91 10.94
N ILE A 213 19.72 4.75 11.11
CA ILE A 213 18.97 4.41 12.32
C ILE A 213 19.92 4.32 13.53
N GLU A 214 21.08 3.67 13.37
CA GLU A 214 22.09 3.59 14.42
C GLU A 214 22.56 4.96 14.88
N ARG A 215 22.87 5.86 13.94
CA ARG A 215 23.24 7.25 14.27
C ARG A 215 22.11 8.00 14.98
N TRP A 216 20.87 7.74 14.61
CA TRP A 216 19.71 8.33 15.27
C TRP A 216 19.56 7.85 16.70
N CYS A 217 19.65 6.56 16.95
CA CYS A 217 19.51 5.98 18.29
C CYS A 217 20.65 6.34 19.26
N LYS A 218 21.83 6.75 18.75
CA LYS A 218 23.00 7.15 19.54
C LYS A 218 23.10 8.66 19.80
N LYS A 219 22.16 9.47 19.36
CA LYS A 219 22.09 10.92 19.65
C LYS A 219 21.53 11.17 21.03
#